data_1db7d2bfda0aa230562a9be38ab0ba08
#
_entry.id   1db7d2bfda0aa230562a9be38ab0ba08
#
_cell.length_a   1.000
_cell.length_b   1.000
_cell.length_c   1.000
_cell.angle_alpha   90.00
_cell.angle_beta   90.00
_cell.angle_gamma   90.00
#
_symmetry.space_group_name_H-M   'P 1'
#
loop_
_entity.id
_entity.type
_entity.pdbx_description
1 polymer ?
#
loop_
_entity_poly.entity_id
_entity_poly.type
_entity_poly.pdbx_seq_one_letter_code
_entity_poly.pdbx_strand_id
1 'polypeptide(L)'
;MADFIRGNMKKLTILPALFLIALTAQFTFGQEKPSDEELLIKATQILEAQPFHDKAKDFRTWAMRYVIETDDVSVTICTQILSAVMDKKNKNADELLAQYTMAMAAFKLSNPDKSKDDNAAQLAGMESMLRSYENMIKEKPKTKFPGVDELIAKRDKGELRKFIDDSRCSKSESEPIK
;
A
#
# COMPACT_ATOMS: atom_id res chain seq x y z
N MET A 1 -37.85 11.80 81.09
CA MET A 1 -37.85 10.33 81.09
C MET A 1 -37.06 9.90 79.89
N ALA A 2 -35.87 9.60 80.20
CA ALA A 2 -35.09 8.37 79.94
C ALA A 2 -34.73 8.22 78.52
N ASP A 3 -33.50 8.46 78.13
CA ASP A 3 -32.27 7.67 78.28
C ASP A 3 -32.19 6.43 77.42
N PHE A 4 -30.99 6.31 76.80
CA PHE A 4 -30.40 5.10 76.27
C PHE A 4 -30.75 4.74 74.86
N ILE A 5 -29.84 4.75 73.90
CA ILE A 5 -28.67 3.88 73.79
C ILE A 5 -27.63 4.48 72.83
N ARG A 6 -26.43 4.56 73.30
CA ARG A 6 -25.17 4.79 72.67
C ARG A 6 -24.71 3.45 72.04
N GLY A 7 -24.54 3.38 70.79
CA GLY A 7 -24.04 2.15 70.12
C GLY A 7 -23.10 2.46 68.93
N ASN A 8 -21.82 2.50 69.23
CA ASN A 8 -20.65 2.15 68.46
C ASN A 8 -20.87 1.77 67.01
N MET A 9 -20.50 2.65 66.12
CA MET A 9 -20.11 2.30 64.75
C MET A 9 -18.76 2.94 64.41
N LYS A 10 -17.72 2.42 65.00
CA LYS A 10 -16.35 2.55 64.49
C LYS A 10 -15.94 1.16 64.04
N LYS A 11 -15.91 0.94 62.73
CA LYS A 11 -15.11 -0.07 61.99
C LYS A 11 -15.90 -0.44 60.74
N LEU A 12 -15.60 0.18 59.67
CA LEU A 12 -15.61 -0.46 58.35
C LEU A 12 -15.48 0.60 57.22
N THR A 13 -14.31 1.13 57.00
CA THR A 13 -14.05 1.95 55.81
C THR A 13 -12.56 1.98 55.44
N ILE A 14 -11.91 0.83 55.39
CA ILE A 14 -10.50 0.76 54.90
C ILE A 14 -10.30 -0.31 53.82
N LEU A 15 -11.33 -0.83 53.19
CA LEU A 15 -11.14 -1.95 52.24
C LEU A 15 -11.47 -1.69 50.76
N PRO A 16 -11.90 -0.52 50.24
CA PRO A 16 -11.98 -0.35 48.79
C PRO A 16 -10.81 0.41 48.16
N ALA A 17 -9.85 0.93 48.92
CA ALA A 17 -8.77 1.73 48.34
C ALA A 17 -7.60 0.92 47.75
N LEU A 18 -7.53 -0.36 48.06
CA LEU A 18 -6.42 -1.23 47.59
C LEU A 18 -6.72 -1.98 46.28
N PHE A 19 -7.97 -1.93 45.78
CA PHE A 19 -8.34 -2.66 44.56
C PHE A 19 -8.30 -1.79 43.28
N LEU A 20 -8.05 -0.49 43.40
CA LEU A 20 -8.02 0.44 42.25
C LEU A 20 -6.61 0.66 41.66
N ILE A 21 -5.55 0.10 42.26
CA ILE A 21 -4.17 0.29 41.81
C ILE A 21 -3.69 -0.83 40.89
N ALA A 22 -4.44 -1.91 40.73
CA ALA A 22 -4.03 -3.07 39.92
C ALA A 22 -4.48 -3.01 38.44
N LEU A 23 -5.19 -1.98 38.00
CA LEU A 23 -5.74 -1.91 36.64
C LEU A 23 -5.01 -0.90 35.72
N THR A 24 -3.89 -0.34 36.16
CA THR A 24 -3.02 0.46 35.27
C THR A 24 -1.84 -0.36 34.74
N ALA A 25 -1.99 -1.67 34.61
CA ALA A 25 -1.03 -2.52 33.93
C ALA A 25 -1.11 -2.25 32.42
N GLN A 26 -0.48 -1.18 31.97
CA GLN A 26 0.49 -1.17 30.88
C GLN A 26 -0.01 -1.77 29.54
N PHE A 27 -0.86 -1.06 28.85
CA PHE A 27 -0.79 -1.06 27.39
C PHE A 27 0.37 -0.14 26.94
N THR A 28 1.60 -0.47 27.27
CA THR A 28 2.75 -0.06 26.46
C THR A 28 2.71 -0.93 25.21
N PHE A 29 1.85 -0.60 24.26
CA PHE A 29 2.11 -0.94 22.87
C PHE A 29 3.41 -0.22 22.51
N GLY A 30 4.53 -0.90 22.61
CA GLY A 30 5.72 -0.52 21.89
C GLY A 30 5.30 -0.46 20.43
N GLN A 31 5.17 0.73 19.87
CA GLN A 31 5.07 0.89 18.42
C GLN A 31 6.42 0.47 17.87
N GLU A 32 6.55 -0.82 17.50
CA GLU A 32 7.67 -1.24 16.69
C GLU A 32 7.68 -0.34 15.45
N LYS A 33 8.84 0.19 15.13
CA LYS A 33 9.02 0.97 13.92
C LYS A 33 8.62 0.06 12.74
N PRO A 34 7.70 0.50 11.86
CA PRO A 34 7.29 -0.31 10.73
C PRO A 34 8.51 -0.73 9.89
N SER A 35 8.50 -1.95 9.39
CA SER A 35 9.52 -2.43 8.48
C SER A 35 9.50 -1.65 7.16
N ASP A 36 10.59 -1.70 6.40
CA ASP A 36 10.64 -1.04 5.09
C ASP A 36 9.64 -1.68 4.11
N GLU A 37 9.36 -3.00 4.24
CA GLU A 37 8.28 -3.68 3.49
C GLU A 37 6.91 -3.09 3.79
N GLU A 38 6.57 -2.95 5.08
CA GLU A 38 5.30 -2.34 5.51
C GLU A 38 5.17 -0.90 5.04
N LEU A 39 6.29 -0.16 5.08
CA LEU A 39 6.34 1.21 4.58
C LEU A 39 6.12 1.27 3.06
N LEU A 40 6.71 0.33 2.28
CA LEU A 40 6.48 0.25 0.84
C LEU A 40 5.01 -0.02 0.51
N ILE A 41 4.42 -1.03 1.17
CA ILE A 41 3.00 -1.37 0.99
C ILE A 41 2.12 -0.16 1.29
N LYS A 42 2.36 0.51 2.40
CA LYS A 42 1.61 1.70 2.81
C LYS A 42 1.81 2.89 1.87
N ALA A 43 3.04 3.16 1.44
CA ALA A 43 3.33 4.22 0.47
C ALA A 43 2.62 3.97 -0.87
N THR A 44 2.60 2.71 -1.33
CA THR A 44 1.89 2.30 -2.54
C THR A 44 0.40 2.61 -2.44
N GLN A 45 -0.24 2.27 -1.32
CA GLN A 45 -1.66 2.54 -1.07
C GLN A 45 -1.98 4.05 -1.00
N ILE A 46 -1.12 4.82 -0.32
CA ILE A 46 -1.28 6.28 -0.22
C ILE A 46 -1.19 6.91 -1.60
N LEU A 47 -0.19 6.54 -2.41
CA LEU A 47 0.03 7.12 -3.73
C LEU A 47 -1.01 6.64 -4.76
N GLU A 48 -1.59 5.46 -4.58
CA GLU A 48 -2.75 5.04 -5.37
C GLU A 48 -3.96 5.94 -5.12
N ALA A 49 -4.26 6.22 -3.83
CA ALA A 49 -5.41 7.02 -3.45
C ALA A 49 -5.21 8.53 -3.65
N GLN A 50 -3.98 9.01 -3.45
CA GLN A 50 -3.61 10.42 -3.47
C GLN A 50 -2.33 10.62 -4.29
N PRO A 51 -2.41 10.50 -5.63
CA PRO A 51 -1.21 10.50 -6.50
C PRO A 51 -0.45 11.82 -6.51
N PHE A 52 -1.10 12.92 -6.13
CA PHE A 52 -0.51 14.26 -6.00
C PHE A 52 -0.37 14.73 -4.55
N HIS A 53 -0.32 13.78 -3.58
CA HIS A 53 -0.02 14.09 -2.18
C HIS A 53 1.24 14.96 -2.06
N ASP A 54 1.29 15.89 -1.10
CA ASP A 54 2.41 16.84 -0.94
C ASP A 54 3.79 16.17 -0.87
N LYS A 55 3.85 14.97 -0.29
CA LYS A 55 5.07 14.16 -0.18
C LYS A 55 5.16 13.06 -1.24
N ALA A 56 4.34 13.10 -2.29
CA ALA A 56 4.29 12.02 -3.29
C ALA A 56 5.65 11.78 -3.96
N LYS A 57 6.41 12.84 -4.24
CA LYS A 57 7.75 12.74 -4.81
C LYS A 57 8.70 12.00 -3.86
N ASP A 58 8.69 12.34 -2.58
CA ASP A 58 9.58 11.74 -1.58
C ASP A 58 9.25 10.26 -1.40
N PHE A 59 7.96 9.92 -1.32
CA PHE A 59 7.48 8.53 -1.22
C PHE A 59 7.89 7.71 -2.43
N ARG A 60 7.70 8.22 -3.67
CA ARG A 60 8.13 7.52 -4.88
C ARG A 60 9.65 7.34 -4.91
N THR A 61 10.40 8.39 -4.60
CA THR A 61 11.87 8.32 -4.59
C THR A 61 12.38 7.28 -3.61
N TRP A 62 11.85 7.29 -2.38
CA TRP A 62 12.22 6.31 -1.37
C TRP A 62 11.81 4.90 -1.78
N ALA A 63 10.56 4.70 -2.21
CA ALA A 63 10.04 3.38 -2.56
C ALA A 63 10.76 2.77 -3.77
N MET A 64 11.04 3.56 -4.81
CA MET A 64 11.79 3.09 -5.96
C MET A 64 13.22 2.72 -5.59
N ARG A 65 13.86 3.48 -4.72
CA ARG A 65 15.19 3.14 -4.20
C ARG A 65 15.14 1.82 -3.43
N TYR A 66 14.18 1.64 -2.54
CA TYR A 66 14.00 0.40 -1.80
C TYR A 66 13.84 -0.79 -2.75
N VAL A 67 12.95 -0.72 -3.74
CA VAL A 67 12.74 -1.81 -4.72
C VAL A 67 14.01 -2.14 -5.52
N ILE A 68 14.88 -1.16 -5.77
CA ILE A 68 16.13 -1.36 -6.52
C ILE A 68 17.22 -1.96 -5.64
N GLU A 69 17.30 -1.55 -4.36
CA GLU A 69 18.40 -1.86 -3.46
C GLU A 69 18.15 -3.11 -2.59
N THR A 70 16.87 -3.50 -2.38
CA THR A 70 16.53 -4.63 -1.51
C THR A 70 16.78 -5.98 -2.19
N ASP A 71 17.15 -6.98 -1.38
CA ASP A 71 17.16 -8.39 -1.78
C ASP A 71 15.83 -9.12 -1.43
N ASP A 72 14.90 -8.45 -0.73
CA ASP A 72 13.65 -9.04 -0.24
C ASP A 72 12.65 -9.30 -1.37
N VAL A 73 12.69 -8.48 -2.43
CA VAL A 73 11.78 -8.59 -3.57
C VAL A 73 12.49 -8.23 -4.88
N SER A 74 12.18 -8.99 -5.92
CA SER A 74 12.59 -8.67 -7.30
C SER A 74 11.35 -8.53 -8.17
N VAL A 75 11.29 -7.45 -8.95
CA VAL A 75 10.23 -7.18 -9.91
C VAL A 75 10.78 -7.10 -11.33
N THR A 76 10.00 -7.60 -12.27
CA THR A 76 10.33 -7.61 -13.67
C THR A 76 9.36 -6.70 -14.43
N ILE A 77 9.85 -5.60 -14.99
CA ILE A 77 9.01 -4.67 -15.75
C ILE A 77 8.82 -5.19 -17.17
N CYS A 78 7.55 -5.34 -17.55
CA CYS A 78 7.17 -5.68 -18.92
C CYS A 78 6.89 -4.43 -19.76
N THR A 79 7.83 -4.02 -20.58
CA THR A 79 7.68 -2.82 -21.41
C THR A 79 6.58 -2.95 -22.46
N GLN A 80 6.27 -4.16 -22.93
CA GLN A 80 5.23 -4.40 -23.94
C GLN A 80 3.84 -3.98 -23.46
N ILE A 81 3.46 -4.35 -22.23
CA ILE A 81 2.15 -3.97 -21.66
C ILE A 81 2.10 -2.51 -21.23
N LEU A 82 3.25 -1.87 -21.08
CA LEU A 82 3.38 -0.47 -20.65
C LEU A 82 3.59 0.50 -21.80
N SER A 83 3.64 0.05 -23.05
CA SER A 83 3.95 0.89 -24.20
C SER A 83 3.05 2.13 -24.29
N ALA A 84 1.75 1.99 -24.01
CA ALA A 84 0.82 3.10 -23.96
C ALA A 84 1.08 4.06 -22.80
N VAL A 85 1.51 3.54 -21.64
CA VAL A 85 1.85 4.35 -20.46
C VAL A 85 3.11 5.16 -20.70
N MET A 86 4.12 4.55 -21.33
CA MET A 86 5.45 5.11 -21.56
C MET A 86 5.51 6.03 -22.81
N ASP A 87 4.39 6.32 -23.47
CA ASP A 87 4.35 7.27 -24.57
C ASP A 87 4.85 8.64 -24.10
N LYS A 88 5.76 9.25 -24.84
CA LYS A 88 6.38 10.56 -24.54
C LYS A 88 5.38 11.71 -24.39
N LYS A 89 4.17 11.55 -24.89
CA LYS A 89 3.09 12.53 -24.74
C LYS A 89 2.36 12.38 -23.41
N ASN A 90 2.52 11.25 -22.73
CA ASN A 90 1.96 11.04 -21.40
C ASN A 90 2.81 11.76 -20.33
N LYS A 91 2.33 12.89 -19.86
CA LYS A 91 3.05 13.71 -18.87
C LYS A 91 3.18 13.08 -17.49
N ASN A 92 2.41 12.03 -17.21
CA ASN A 92 2.41 11.32 -15.94
C ASN A 92 3.01 9.90 -16.08
N ALA A 93 3.79 9.65 -17.15
CA ALA A 93 4.38 8.34 -17.40
C ALA A 93 5.25 7.86 -16.23
N ASP A 94 6.08 8.75 -15.68
CA ASP A 94 7.00 8.42 -14.58
C ASP A 94 6.24 8.07 -13.29
N GLU A 95 5.20 8.84 -12.95
CA GLU A 95 4.37 8.57 -11.78
C GLU A 95 3.61 7.26 -11.91
N LEU A 96 3.09 6.97 -13.09
CA LEU A 96 2.35 5.75 -13.37
C LEU A 96 3.28 4.53 -13.37
N LEU A 97 4.46 4.64 -13.96
CA LEU A 97 5.47 3.59 -13.96
C LEU A 97 5.95 3.29 -12.51
N ALA A 98 6.19 4.34 -11.73
CA ALA A 98 6.55 4.17 -10.32
C ALA A 98 5.43 3.45 -9.54
N GLN A 99 4.17 3.85 -9.72
CA GLN A 99 3.04 3.20 -9.07
C GLN A 99 2.93 1.72 -9.44
N TYR A 100 3.08 1.40 -10.73
CA TYR A 100 3.08 0.04 -11.22
C TYR A 100 4.18 -0.80 -10.57
N THR A 101 5.41 -0.30 -10.54
CA THR A 101 6.58 -0.99 -9.98
C THR A 101 6.43 -1.23 -8.48
N MET A 102 6.03 -0.19 -7.74
CA MET A 102 5.78 -0.27 -6.30
C MET A 102 4.69 -1.28 -5.97
N ALA A 103 3.61 -1.31 -6.75
CA ALA A 103 2.49 -2.23 -6.53
C ALA A 103 2.85 -3.68 -6.85
N MET A 104 3.70 -3.94 -7.84
CA MET A 104 4.24 -5.28 -8.09
C MET A 104 5.06 -5.78 -6.90
N ALA A 105 5.96 -4.93 -6.38
CA ALA A 105 6.77 -5.26 -5.21
C ALA A 105 5.88 -5.48 -3.96
N ALA A 106 4.95 -4.57 -3.70
CA ALA A 106 4.00 -4.69 -2.60
C ALA A 106 3.16 -5.98 -2.69
N PHE A 107 2.73 -6.37 -3.90
CA PHE A 107 2.02 -7.63 -4.13
C PHE A 107 2.87 -8.84 -3.76
N LYS A 108 4.13 -8.92 -4.23
CA LYS A 108 5.03 -10.04 -3.96
C LYS A 108 5.38 -10.17 -2.48
N LEU A 109 5.63 -9.05 -1.80
CA LEU A 109 5.89 -9.00 -0.36
C LEU A 109 4.66 -9.43 0.46
N SER A 110 3.47 -9.00 0.05
CA SER A 110 2.22 -9.36 0.73
C SER A 110 1.74 -10.78 0.43
N ASN A 111 2.28 -11.45 -0.59
CA ASN A 111 1.87 -12.79 -1.04
C ASN A 111 3.10 -13.67 -1.31
N PRO A 112 3.81 -14.12 -0.28
CA PRO A 112 5.04 -14.91 -0.44
C PRO A 112 4.86 -16.20 -1.27
N ASP A 113 3.69 -16.83 -1.17
CA ASP A 113 3.29 -18.01 -1.94
C ASP A 113 3.15 -17.73 -3.44
N LYS A 114 2.91 -16.48 -3.84
CA LYS A 114 2.79 -16.00 -5.23
C LYS A 114 3.94 -15.11 -5.67
N SER A 115 4.99 -14.97 -4.87
CA SER A 115 6.12 -14.09 -5.17
C SER A 115 6.86 -14.44 -6.47
N LYS A 116 6.71 -15.68 -6.95
CA LYS A 116 7.26 -16.18 -8.22
C LYS A 116 6.28 -16.07 -9.40
N ASP A 117 5.02 -15.70 -9.18
CA ASP A 117 4.02 -15.49 -10.23
C ASP A 117 4.13 -14.06 -10.77
N ASP A 118 5.01 -13.88 -11.75
CA ASP A 118 5.24 -12.57 -12.34
C ASP A 118 3.99 -12.03 -13.03
N ASN A 119 3.16 -12.86 -13.67
CA ASN A 119 1.93 -12.39 -14.29
C ASN A 119 0.90 -11.90 -13.25
N ALA A 120 0.82 -12.52 -12.07
CA ALA A 120 -0.01 -12.02 -10.98
C ALA A 120 0.52 -10.69 -10.44
N ALA A 121 1.83 -10.55 -10.29
CA ALA A 121 2.44 -9.29 -9.88
C ALA A 121 2.22 -8.18 -10.94
N GLN A 122 2.39 -8.49 -12.24
CA GLN A 122 2.10 -7.58 -13.35
C GLN A 122 0.64 -7.08 -13.30
N LEU A 123 -0.31 -8.00 -13.06
CA LEU A 123 -1.71 -7.65 -12.94
C LEU A 123 -1.97 -6.72 -11.77
N ALA A 124 -1.44 -7.03 -10.59
CA ALA A 124 -1.56 -6.17 -9.42
C ALA A 124 -0.95 -4.77 -9.64
N GLY A 125 0.22 -4.71 -10.29
CA GLY A 125 0.87 -3.47 -10.68
C GLY A 125 -0.01 -2.64 -11.63
N MET A 126 -0.53 -3.27 -12.69
CA MET A 126 -1.37 -2.62 -13.68
C MET A 126 -2.67 -2.10 -13.05
N GLU A 127 -3.35 -2.90 -12.24
CA GLU A 127 -4.59 -2.49 -11.58
C GLU A 127 -4.37 -1.30 -10.64
N SER A 128 -3.31 -1.32 -9.82
CA SER A 128 -2.97 -0.21 -8.93
C SER A 128 -2.63 1.06 -9.71
N MET A 129 -1.84 0.94 -10.76
CA MET A 129 -1.51 2.06 -11.64
C MET A 129 -2.77 2.68 -12.27
N LEU A 130 -3.70 1.87 -12.75
CA LEU A 130 -4.95 2.36 -13.34
C LEU A 130 -5.84 3.05 -12.32
N ARG A 131 -5.94 2.54 -11.07
CA ARG A 131 -6.66 3.23 -9.99
C ARG A 131 -6.01 4.56 -9.63
N SER A 132 -4.67 4.61 -9.58
CA SER A 132 -3.94 5.87 -9.37
C SER A 132 -4.23 6.87 -10.49
N TYR A 133 -4.22 6.43 -11.75
CA TYR A 133 -4.55 7.30 -12.88
C TYR A 133 -5.99 7.82 -12.83
N GLU A 134 -6.96 7.01 -12.46
CA GLU A 134 -8.34 7.46 -12.25
C GLU A 134 -8.43 8.56 -11.17
N ASN A 135 -7.65 8.41 -10.09
CA ASN A 135 -7.57 9.44 -9.05
C ASN A 135 -6.83 10.70 -9.55
N MET A 136 -5.80 10.56 -10.39
CA MET A 136 -5.16 11.70 -11.07
C MET A 136 -6.16 12.50 -11.91
N ILE A 137 -7.00 11.83 -12.70
CA ILE A 137 -8.00 12.50 -13.55
C ILE A 137 -9.05 13.21 -12.71
N LYS A 138 -9.51 12.62 -11.60
CA LYS A 138 -10.47 13.25 -10.69
C LYS A 138 -9.94 14.56 -10.12
N GLU A 139 -8.67 14.57 -9.73
CA GLU A 139 -8.03 15.76 -9.15
C GLU A 139 -7.61 16.78 -10.22
N LYS A 140 -7.05 16.28 -11.33
CA LYS A 140 -6.53 17.08 -12.45
C LYS A 140 -7.00 16.51 -13.79
N PRO A 141 -8.18 16.88 -14.30
CA PRO A 141 -8.73 16.32 -15.55
C PRO A 141 -7.81 16.45 -16.77
N LYS A 142 -6.88 17.41 -16.76
CA LYS A 142 -5.89 17.61 -17.85
C LYS A 142 -4.82 16.50 -17.90
N THR A 143 -4.77 15.61 -16.92
CA THR A 143 -3.86 14.45 -16.90
C THR A 143 -4.37 13.30 -17.79
N LYS A 144 -5.59 13.39 -18.30
CA LYS A 144 -6.21 12.37 -19.15
C LYS A 144 -5.34 12.05 -20.36
N PHE A 145 -5.14 10.74 -20.61
CA PHE A 145 -4.33 10.25 -21.71
C PHE A 145 -4.98 9.03 -22.38
N PRO A 146 -5.32 9.10 -23.70
CA PRO A 146 -6.11 8.06 -24.38
C PRO A 146 -5.53 6.66 -24.29
N GLY A 147 -4.21 6.51 -24.39
CA GLY A 147 -3.57 5.19 -24.30
C GLY A 147 -3.77 4.50 -22.93
N VAL A 148 -3.87 5.27 -21.84
CA VAL A 148 -4.18 4.72 -20.51
C VAL A 148 -5.68 4.46 -20.36
N ASP A 149 -6.54 5.29 -20.98
CA ASP A 149 -7.99 5.05 -21.04
C ASP A 149 -8.33 3.72 -21.73
N GLU A 150 -7.58 3.31 -22.74
CA GLU A 150 -7.73 2.00 -23.40
C GLU A 150 -7.40 0.82 -22.45
N LEU A 151 -6.42 0.99 -21.58
CA LEU A 151 -6.09 -0.01 -20.54
C LEU A 151 -7.21 -0.11 -19.48
N ILE A 152 -7.80 1.02 -19.10
CA ILE A 152 -9.00 1.03 -18.26
C ILE A 152 -10.14 0.27 -18.92
N ALA A 153 -10.39 0.53 -20.22
CA ALA A 153 -11.45 -0.18 -20.95
C ALA A 153 -11.21 -1.70 -20.99
N LYS A 154 -9.95 -2.15 -21.11
CA LYS A 154 -9.61 -3.59 -21.00
C LYS A 154 -9.88 -4.15 -19.61
N ARG A 155 -9.49 -3.42 -18.55
CA ARG A 155 -9.77 -3.80 -17.17
C ARG A 155 -11.28 -3.98 -16.95
N ASP A 156 -12.06 -3.00 -17.35
CA ASP A 156 -13.51 -2.97 -17.13
C ASP A 156 -14.26 -4.08 -17.91
N LYS A 157 -13.67 -4.56 -19.00
CA LYS A 157 -14.15 -5.75 -19.74
C LYS A 157 -13.64 -7.07 -19.17
N GLY A 158 -12.78 -7.06 -18.14
CA GLY A 158 -12.14 -8.26 -17.60
C GLY A 158 -11.07 -8.87 -18.49
N GLU A 159 -10.57 -8.11 -19.47
CA GLU A 159 -9.58 -8.56 -20.47
C GLU A 159 -8.12 -8.30 -20.04
N LEU A 160 -7.91 -7.59 -18.93
CA LEU A 160 -6.56 -7.15 -18.50
C LEU A 160 -5.64 -8.34 -18.21
N ARG A 161 -6.15 -9.37 -17.52
CA ARG A 161 -5.39 -10.61 -17.25
C ARG A 161 -4.93 -11.27 -18.55
N LYS A 162 -5.86 -11.47 -19.48
CA LYS A 162 -5.54 -12.06 -20.79
C LYS A 162 -4.53 -11.24 -21.57
N PHE A 163 -4.63 -9.92 -21.54
CA PHE A 163 -3.69 -9.00 -22.18
C PHE A 163 -2.27 -9.19 -21.62
N ILE A 164 -2.12 -9.36 -20.30
CA ILE A 164 -0.83 -9.61 -19.65
C ILE A 164 -0.30 -11.02 -20.03
N ASP A 165 -1.14 -12.05 -19.95
CA ASP A 165 -0.74 -13.41 -20.28
C ASP A 165 -0.30 -13.57 -21.74
N ASP A 166 -0.97 -12.89 -22.67
CA ASP A 166 -0.65 -12.90 -24.11
C ASP A 166 0.65 -12.15 -24.42
N SER A 167 1.07 -11.21 -23.56
CA SER A 167 2.30 -10.41 -23.76
C SER A 167 3.59 -11.22 -23.66
N ARG A 168 3.53 -12.44 -23.07
CA ARG A 168 4.68 -13.35 -22.86
C ARG A 168 5.82 -12.73 -22.05
N CYS A 169 5.55 -11.72 -21.26
CA CYS A 169 6.55 -11.00 -20.45
C CYS A 169 7.33 -11.89 -19.47
N SER A 170 6.74 -13.01 -19.05
CA SER A 170 7.41 -13.99 -18.19
C SER A 170 8.43 -14.87 -18.92
N LYS A 171 8.57 -14.76 -20.24
CA LYS A 171 9.33 -15.76 -21.02
C LYS A 171 10.54 -15.23 -21.80
N SER A 172 10.74 -13.94 -22.06
CA SER A 172 11.79 -13.59 -23.01
C SER A 172 12.54 -12.26 -22.89
N GLU A 173 12.07 -11.22 -22.23
CA GLU A 173 12.76 -9.92 -22.29
C GLU A 173 12.62 -9.08 -21.02
N SER A 174 12.63 -9.74 -19.89
CA SER A 174 12.53 -9.06 -18.61
C SER A 174 13.93 -8.85 -18.03
N GLU A 175 14.44 -7.65 -18.10
CA GLU A 175 15.60 -7.28 -17.28
C GLU A 175 15.14 -7.10 -15.84
N PRO A 176 15.72 -7.84 -14.89
CA PRO A 176 15.48 -7.57 -13.47
C PRO A 176 16.07 -6.21 -13.11
N ILE A 177 15.28 -5.37 -12.47
CA ILE A 177 15.79 -4.17 -11.81
C ILE A 177 16.52 -4.64 -10.57
N LYS A 178 17.83 -4.66 -10.61
CA LYS A 178 18.74 -4.77 -9.49
C LYS A 178 19.59 -3.53 -9.42
#